data_63a8556413d4c62e65da579a1c7a90c8
#
_entry.id   63a8556413d4c62e65da579a1c7a90c8
#
_cell.length_a   1.000
_cell.length_b   1.000
_cell.length_c   1.000
_cell.angle_alpha   90.00
_cell.angle_beta   90.00
_cell.angle_gamma   90.00
#
_symmetry.space_group_name_H-M   'P 1'
#
loop_
_entity.id
_entity.type
_entity.pdbx_description
1 polymer ?
#
loop_
_entity_poly.entity_id
_entity_poly.type
_entity_poly.pdbx_seq_one_letter_code
_entity_poly.pdbx_strand_id
1 'polypeptide(L)'
;ILPQVHCYRADDMLSFLQLADEHGFAVRSFHHAVESYKIRDVLAEREVSVSMWADWWGFKLEAFDAIPENLALIHQAGGRAIVHSDSEIGIQRLNQEASKGWHAGRRVGIAIGEDEALRWITANPAWALGIEDETGRIAPGLRADLVV
;
A
#
# COMPACT_ATOMS: atom_id res chain seq x y z
N ILE A 1 -6.20 18.05 5.32
CA ILE A 1 -4.85 17.48 5.48
C ILE A 1 -4.99 15.96 5.32
N LEU A 2 -4.05 15.33 4.62
CA LEU A 2 -3.98 13.88 4.43
C LEU A 2 -2.71 13.36 5.13
N PRO A 3 -2.76 13.02 6.43
CA PRO A 3 -1.61 12.56 7.18
C PRO A 3 -1.05 11.25 6.60
N GLN A 4 0.24 11.24 6.31
CA GLN A 4 0.97 10.07 5.86
C GLN A 4 2.10 9.79 6.84
N VAL A 5 2.17 8.58 7.36
CA VAL A 5 2.98 8.24 8.53
C VAL A 5 3.96 7.12 8.19
N HIS A 6 5.25 7.34 8.45
CA HIS A 6 6.26 6.31 8.33
C HIS A 6 6.21 5.40 9.55
N CYS A 7 5.85 4.14 9.37
CA CYS A 7 5.67 3.18 10.44
C CYS A 7 5.84 1.75 9.91
N TYR A 8 6.60 0.92 10.61
CA TYR A 8 6.96 -0.44 10.17
C TYR A 8 6.12 -1.51 10.87
N ARG A 9 5.96 -1.38 12.18
CA ARG A 9 5.43 -2.41 13.06
C ARG A 9 3.92 -2.28 13.25
N ALA A 10 3.25 -3.41 13.44
CA ALA A 10 1.80 -3.46 13.64
C ALA A 10 1.37 -2.77 14.93
N ASP A 11 2.11 -2.96 16.03
CA ASP A 11 1.82 -2.34 17.32
C ASP A 11 1.98 -0.81 17.29
N ASP A 12 2.98 -0.29 16.59
CA ASP A 12 3.18 1.15 16.40
C ASP A 12 2.05 1.74 15.54
N MET A 13 1.64 1.06 14.46
CA MET A 13 0.52 1.50 13.63
C MET A 13 -0.79 1.56 14.43
N LEU A 14 -1.08 0.53 15.24
CA LEU A 14 -2.26 0.53 16.11
C LEU A 14 -2.22 1.65 17.15
N SER A 15 -1.06 1.87 17.78
CA SER A 15 -0.88 2.96 18.75
C SER A 15 -1.09 4.32 18.09
N PHE A 16 -0.59 4.51 16.86
CA PHE A 16 -0.80 5.75 16.13
C PHE A 16 -2.26 5.97 15.72
N LEU A 17 -2.97 4.90 15.34
CA LEU A 17 -4.41 4.97 15.05
C LEU A 17 -5.21 5.38 16.28
N GLN A 18 -4.88 4.84 17.46
CA GLN A 18 -5.49 5.25 18.72
C GLN A 18 -5.23 6.74 19.01
N LEU A 19 -3.98 7.20 18.84
CA LEU A 19 -3.62 8.61 19.01
C LEU A 19 -4.41 9.51 18.04
N ALA A 20 -4.60 9.07 16.79
CA ALA A 20 -5.39 9.80 15.80
C ALA A 20 -6.85 9.94 16.25
N ASP A 21 -7.45 8.88 16.80
CA ASP A 21 -8.81 8.91 17.37
C ASP A 21 -8.90 9.91 18.53
N GLU A 22 -7.95 9.90 19.46
CA GLU A 22 -7.90 10.79 20.62
C GLU A 22 -7.79 12.28 20.20
N HIS A 23 -7.12 12.54 19.07
CA HIS A 23 -6.91 13.91 18.55
C HIS A 23 -7.84 14.31 17.41
N GLY A 24 -8.77 13.45 17.01
CA GLY A 24 -9.83 13.76 16.06
C GLY A 24 -9.35 13.92 14.61
N PHE A 25 -8.34 13.17 14.17
CA PHE A 25 -7.91 13.13 12.77
C PHE A 25 -7.85 11.71 12.22
N ALA A 26 -7.92 11.57 10.89
CA ALA A 26 -7.79 10.27 10.23
C ALA A 26 -6.41 10.13 9.56
N VAL A 27 -5.78 8.96 9.70
CA VAL A 27 -4.56 8.60 8.97
C VAL A 27 -4.93 8.26 7.54
N ARG A 28 -4.23 8.82 6.55
CA ARG A 28 -4.46 8.50 5.13
C ARG A 28 -3.66 7.30 4.68
N SER A 29 -2.41 7.21 5.08
CA SER A 29 -1.51 6.13 4.67
C SER A 29 -0.42 5.87 5.70
N PHE A 30 -0.08 4.59 5.89
CA PHE A 30 1.19 4.19 6.50
C PHE A 30 2.19 3.84 5.41
N HIS A 31 3.45 4.29 5.58
CA HIS A 31 4.55 3.98 4.69
C HIS A 31 5.47 2.92 5.32
N HIS A 32 6.09 2.12 4.47
CA HIS A 32 6.85 0.92 4.80
C HIS A 32 5.95 -0.22 5.27
N ALA A 33 5.22 -0.03 6.35
CA ALA A 33 4.12 -0.88 6.83
C ALA A 33 4.37 -2.40 6.67
N VAL A 34 5.59 -2.85 6.98
CA VAL A 34 6.02 -4.24 6.70
C VAL A 34 5.20 -5.28 7.46
N GLU A 35 4.62 -4.90 8.59
CA GLU A 35 3.75 -5.76 9.39
C GLU A 35 2.26 -5.50 9.21
N SER A 36 1.86 -4.71 8.21
CA SER A 36 0.46 -4.33 8.01
C SER A 36 -0.48 -5.53 7.80
N TYR A 37 0.02 -6.64 7.26
CA TYR A 37 -0.75 -7.88 7.11
C TYR A 37 -1.31 -8.42 8.44
N LYS A 38 -0.64 -8.14 9.58
CA LYS A 38 -1.08 -8.56 10.91
C LYS A 38 -2.35 -7.84 11.37
N ILE A 39 -2.58 -6.62 10.87
CA ILE A 39 -3.70 -5.74 11.25
C ILE A 39 -4.52 -5.31 10.02
N ARG A 40 -4.48 -6.07 8.95
CA ARG A 40 -5.10 -5.75 7.65
C ARG A 40 -6.59 -5.42 7.74
N ASP A 41 -7.32 -6.12 8.61
CA ASP A 41 -8.75 -5.91 8.78
C ASP A 41 -9.05 -4.54 9.40
N VAL A 42 -8.26 -4.12 10.39
CA VAL A 42 -8.34 -2.78 11.01
C VAL A 42 -8.02 -1.68 10.01
N LEU A 43 -6.99 -1.89 9.18
CA LEU A 43 -6.59 -0.92 8.16
C LEU A 43 -7.65 -0.77 7.06
N ALA A 44 -8.25 -1.88 6.66
CA ALA A 44 -9.35 -1.88 5.69
C ALA A 44 -10.60 -1.19 6.23
N GLU A 45 -11.03 -1.51 7.46
CA GLU A 45 -12.19 -0.90 8.12
C GLU A 45 -12.03 0.60 8.28
N ARG A 46 -10.83 1.07 8.59
CA ARG A 46 -10.51 2.50 8.77
C ARG A 46 -10.18 3.23 7.47
N GLU A 47 -10.26 2.56 6.34
CA GLU A 47 -9.88 3.10 5.03
C GLU A 47 -8.46 3.66 4.96
N VAL A 48 -7.52 3.09 5.71
CA VAL A 48 -6.10 3.48 5.70
C VAL A 48 -5.38 2.73 4.61
N SER A 49 -4.73 3.45 3.69
CA SER A 49 -3.85 2.83 2.70
C SER A 49 -2.49 2.48 3.30
N VAL A 50 -1.81 1.53 2.68
CA VAL A 50 -0.45 1.13 3.09
C VAL A 50 0.47 1.07 1.88
N SER A 51 1.57 1.83 1.96
CA SER A 51 2.61 1.88 0.94
C SER A 51 3.79 1.04 1.39
N MET A 52 4.09 -0.05 0.67
CA MET A 52 5.04 -1.06 1.12
C MET A 52 5.89 -1.62 -0.03
N TRP A 53 7.01 -2.23 0.33
CA TRP A 53 7.86 -2.97 -0.61
C TRP A 53 7.28 -4.35 -0.88
N ALA A 54 7.55 -4.87 -2.07
CA ALA A 54 7.18 -6.23 -2.43
C ALA A 54 8.11 -7.28 -1.80
N ASP A 55 9.41 -7.00 -1.73
CA ASP A 55 10.42 -7.96 -1.28
C ASP A 55 11.66 -7.35 -0.62
N TRP A 56 11.59 -6.11 -0.14
CA TRP A 56 12.70 -5.48 0.54
C TRP A 56 12.49 -5.39 2.05
N TRP A 57 13.22 -6.21 2.81
CA TRP A 57 13.15 -6.30 4.27
C TRP A 57 14.46 -6.80 4.87
N GLY A 58 14.49 -6.92 6.21
CA GLY A 58 15.63 -7.49 6.95
C GLY A 58 16.84 -6.58 7.07
N PHE A 59 16.80 -5.35 6.56
CA PHE A 59 17.91 -4.39 6.63
C PHE A 59 17.96 -3.66 7.98
N LYS A 60 16.93 -3.78 8.80
CA LYS A 60 16.86 -3.30 10.19
C LYS A 60 15.81 -4.09 10.96
N LEU A 61 15.87 -3.99 12.31
CA LEU A 61 15.02 -4.81 13.19
C LEU A 61 13.52 -4.60 12.94
N GLU A 62 13.09 -3.37 12.74
CA GLU A 62 11.68 -3.03 12.48
C GLU A 62 11.15 -3.56 11.15
N ALA A 63 12.04 -3.89 10.22
CA ALA A 63 11.69 -4.46 8.92
C ALA A 63 11.92 -5.98 8.83
N PHE A 64 12.06 -6.67 9.98
CA PHE A 64 12.42 -8.10 10.00
C PHE A 64 11.25 -9.00 9.66
N ASP A 65 10.04 -8.69 10.11
CA ASP A 65 8.84 -9.53 9.98
C ASP A 65 8.04 -9.28 8.69
N ALA A 66 8.67 -8.76 7.65
CA ALA A 66 8.02 -8.62 6.35
C ALA A 66 7.77 -9.99 5.70
N ILE A 67 6.69 -10.07 4.92
CA ILE A 67 6.35 -11.25 4.11
C ILE A 67 6.01 -10.85 2.68
N PRO A 68 6.30 -11.70 1.68
CA PRO A 68 6.01 -11.39 0.27
C PRO A 68 4.53 -11.19 -0.04
N GLU A 69 3.64 -11.78 0.75
CA GLU A 69 2.19 -11.75 0.58
C GLU A 69 1.52 -10.51 1.12
N ASN A 70 2.26 -9.58 1.77
CA ASN A 70 1.68 -8.44 2.47
C ASN A 70 0.73 -7.61 1.59
N LEU A 71 1.15 -7.23 0.37
CA LEU A 71 0.30 -6.52 -0.61
C LEU A 71 -1.00 -7.26 -0.90
N ALA A 72 -0.91 -8.56 -1.14
CA ALA A 72 -2.04 -9.40 -1.46
C ALA A 72 -3.01 -9.58 -0.29
N LEU A 73 -2.50 -9.68 0.94
CA LEU A 73 -3.30 -9.82 2.15
C LEU A 73 -4.06 -8.53 2.47
N ILE A 74 -3.44 -7.36 2.28
CA ILE A 74 -4.13 -6.07 2.40
C ILE A 74 -5.25 -5.97 1.36
N HIS A 75 -4.96 -6.32 0.09
CA HIS A 75 -5.97 -6.33 -0.96
C HIS A 75 -7.13 -7.29 -0.64
N GLN A 76 -6.83 -8.51 -0.18
CA GLN A 76 -7.84 -9.51 0.20
C GLN A 76 -8.77 -9.03 1.32
N ALA A 77 -8.25 -8.26 2.27
CA ALA A 77 -9.03 -7.65 3.35
C ALA A 77 -9.89 -6.45 2.88
N GLY A 78 -9.83 -6.06 1.60
CA GLY A 78 -10.50 -4.88 1.06
C GLY A 78 -9.75 -3.57 1.28
N GLY A 79 -8.51 -3.63 1.77
CA GLY A 79 -7.65 -2.48 2.00
C GLY A 79 -6.97 -1.96 0.72
N ARG A 80 -6.42 -0.76 0.79
CA ARG A 80 -5.69 -0.12 -0.31
C ARG A 80 -4.20 -0.37 -0.20
N ALA A 81 -3.73 -1.45 -0.84
CA ALA A 81 -2.31 -1.74 -0.98
C ALA A 81 -1.68 -0.80 -2.02
N ILE A 82 -0.48 -0.31 -1.74
CA ILE A 82 0.33 0.54 -2.63
C ILE A 82 1.74 -0.02 -2.65
N VAL A 83 2.30 -0.15 -3.85
CA VAL A 83 3.71 -0.48 -4.01
C VAL A 83 4.53 0.79 -4.00
N HIS A 84 5.55 0.86 -3.16
CA HIS A 84 6.53 1.93 -3.19
C HIS A 84 7.96 1.37 -3.28
N SER A 85 8.89 2.18 -3.74
CA SER A 85 10.31 1.79 -3.87
C SER A 85 11.18 2.31 -2.73
N ASP A 86 10.95 3.55 -2.29
CA ASP A 86 11.84 4.30 -1.40
C ASP A 86 13.31 4.27 -1.89
N SER A 87 13.48 4.29 -3.21
CA SER A 87 14.77 4.15 -3.89
C SER A 87 14.73 4.84 -5.24
N GLU A 88 15.74 5.67 -5.51
CA GLU A 88 15.92 6.37 -6.78
C GLU A 88 16.17 5.43 -7.97
N ILE A 89 16.66 4.23 -7.69
CA ILE A 89 16.89 3.20 -8.71
C ILE A 89 15.63 2.32 -8.85
N GLY A 90 14.99 1.98 -7.75
CA GLY A 90 13.84 1.08 -7.71
C GLY A 90 12.57 1.68 -8.28
N ILE A 91 12.39 3.02 -8.20
CA ILE A 91 11.16 3.71 -8.62
C ILE A 91 10.75 3.43 -10.07
N GLN A 92 11.71 3.25 -10.97
CA GLN A 92 11.45 2.96 -12.38
C GLN A 92 10.97 1.52 -12.65
N ARG A 93 10.89 0.66 -11.62
CA ARG A 93 10.53 -0.76 -11.72
C ARG A 93 9.29 -1.13 -10.91
N LEU A 94 8.43 -0.17 -10.57
CA LEU A 94 7.25 -0.42 -9.73
C LEU A 94 6.29 -1.45 -10.35
N ASN A 95 6.21 -1.56 -11.67
CA ASN A 95 5.45 -2.60 -12.35
C ASN A 95 5.99 -4.01 -12.04
N GLN A 96 7.31 -4.17 -11.95
CA GLN A 96 7.94 -5.45 -11.55
C GLN A 96 7.67 -5.75 -10.07
N GLU A 97 7.75 -4.74 -9.21
CA GLU A 97 7.45 -4.87 -7.78
C GLU A 97 5.98 -5.25 -7.56
N ALA A 98 5.04 -4.63 -8.26
CA ALA A 98 3.63 -5.02 -8.23
C ALA A 98 3.43 -6.47 -8.67
N SER A 99 4.12 -6.89 -9.74
CA SER A 99 4.09 -8.28 -10.23
C SER A 99 4.60 -9.28 -9.19
N LYS A 100 5.66 -8.95 -8.45
CA LYS A 100 6.17 -9.82 -7.36
C LYS A 100 5.11 -10.05 -6.28
N GLY A 101 4.48 -8.97 -5.77
CA GLY A 101 3.42 -9.05 -4.77
C GLY A 101 2.18 -9.82 -5.28
N TRP A 102 1.79 -9.58 -6.52
CA TRP A 102 0.71 -10.30 -7.19
C TRP A 102 0.98 -11.80 -7.25
N HIS A 103 2.17 -12.20 -7.72
CA HIS A 103 2.56 -13.61 -7.77
C HIS A 103 2.71 -14.24 -6.37
N ALA A 104 3.17 -13.47 -5.37
CA ALA A 104 3.21 -13.94 -3.99
C ALA A 104 1.83 -14.33 -3.49
N GLY A 105 0.83 -13.44 -3.66
CA GLY A 105 -0.56 -13.72 -3.28
C GLY A 105 -1.14 -14.95 -4.00
N ARG A 106 -0.92 -15.06 -5.31
CA ARG A 106 -1.41 -16.21 -6.09
C ARG A 106 -0.84 -17.54 -5.62
N ARG A 107 0.44 -17.59 -5.22
CA ARG A 107 1.06 -18.81 -4.69
C ARG A 107 0.38 -19.33 -3.42
N VAL A 108 -0.22 -18.46 -2.63
CA VAL A 108 -0.96 -18.84 -1.42
C VAL A 108 -2.47 -18.87 -1.62
N GLY A 109 -2.93 -18.85 -2.88
CA GLY A 109 -4.34 -19.02 -3.24
C GLY A 109 -5.20 -17.77 -3.14
N ILE A 110 -4.62 -16.57 -3.01
CA ILE A 110 -5.37 -15.32 -3.06
C ILE A 110 -5.65 -14.98 -4.54
N ALA A 111 -6.95 -14.90 -4.89
CA ALA A 111 -7.39 -14.53 -6.22
C ALA A 111 -7.29 -13.01 -6.39
N ILE A 112 -6.43 -12.57 -7.30
CA ILE A 112 -6.23 -11.14 -7.64
C ILE A 112 -6.11 -11.05 -9.16
N GLY A 113 -6.90 -10.19 -9.79
CA GLY A 113 -6.79 -9.86 -11.21
C GLY A 113 -5.55 -9.01 -11.52
N GLU A 114 -5.07 -9.05 -12.75
CA GLU A 114 -3.95 -8.19 -13.17
C GLU A 114 -4.32 -6.70 -13.08
N ASP A 115 -5.54 -6.35 -13.42
CA ASP A 115 -6.08 -5.01 -13.30
C ASP A 115 -6.16 -4.53 -11.84
N GLU A 116 -6.45 -5.43 -10.91
CA GLU A 116 -6.44 -5.14 -9.48
C GLU A 116 -5.01 -4.89 -8.97
N ALA A 117 -4.05 -5.70 -9.40
CA ALA A 117 -2.63 -5.48 -9.06
C ALA A 117 -2.08 -4.17 -9.66
N LEU A 118 -2.53 -3.77 -10.84
CA LEU A 118 -2.18 -2.47 -11.45
C LEU A 118 -2.67 -1.29 -10.60
N ARG A 119 -3.77 -1.41 -9.88
CA ARG A 119 -4.25 -0.34 -8.99
C ARG A 119 -3.27 -0.03 -7.87
N TRP A 120 -2.41 -0.98 -7.48
CA TRP A 120 -1.39 -0.78 -6.45
C TRP A 120 -0.33 0.25 -6.82
N ILE A 121 -0.18 0.53 -8.13
CA ILE A 121 0.78 1.51 -8.66
C ILE A 121 0.10 2.65 -9.43
N THR A 122 -1.24 2.70 -9.45
CA THR A 122 -2.00 3.70 -10.20
C THR A 122 -3.11 4.34 -9.35
N ALA A 123 -4.28 3.75 -9.28
CA ALA A 123 -5.44 4.32 -8.60
C ALA A 123 -5.25 4.44 -7.07
N ASN A 124 -4.62 3.45 -6.42
CA ASN A 124 -4.43 3.49 -4.98
C ASN A 124 -3.46 4.58 -4.52
N PRO A 125 -2.29 4.79 -5.16
CA PRO A 125 -1.45 5.95 -4.84
C PRO A 125 -2.12 7.29 -5.18
N ALA A 126 -2.89 7.39 -6.26
CA ALA A 126 -3.64 8.61 -6.56
C ALA A 126 -4.63 8.94 -5.42
N TRP A 127 -5.35 7.94 -4.91
CA TRP A 127 -6.22 8.10 -3.75
C TRP A 127 -5.44 8.53 -2.49
N ALA A 128 -4.31 7.90 -2.20
CA ALA A 128 -3.50 8.23 -1.02
C ALA A 128 -3.01 9.69 -1.06
N LEU A 129 -2.75 10.22 -2.25
CA LEU A 129 -2.34 11.62 -2.47
C LEU A 129 -3.53 12.59 -2.54
N GLY A 130 -4.76 12.10 -2.65
CA GLY A 130 -5.97 12.92 -2.80
C GLY A 130 -6.09 13.57 -4.19
N ILE A 131 -5.61 12.89 -5.22
CA ILE A 131 -5.64 13.35 -6.63
C ILE A 131 -6.37 12.35 -7.53
N GLU A 132 -7.19 11.47 -6.96
CA GLU A 132 -7.93 10.44 -7.69
C GLU A 132 -8.96 10.99 -8.68
N ASP A 133 -9.34 12.26 -8.53
CA ASP A 133 -10.20 12.98 -9.46
C ASP A 133 -9.42 13.63 -10.63
N GLU A 134 -8.09 13.60 -10.57
CA GLU A 134 -7.20 14.14 -11.61
C GLU A 134 -6.52 13.04 -12.43
N THR A 135 -6.08 11.95 -11.77
CA THR A 135 -5.26 10.90 -12.38
C THR A 135 -5.44 9.54 -11.69
N GLY A 136 -4.64 8.54 -12.09
CA GLY A 136 -4.60 7.20 -11.48
C GLY A 136 -5.45 6.14 -12.19
N ARG A 137 -6.26 6.52 -13.15
CA ARG A 137 -7.05 5.61 -14.00
C ARG A 137 -7.31 6.21 -15.38
N ILE A 138 -7.62 5.37 -16.34
CA ILE A 138 -8.02 5.81 -17.69
C ILE A 138 -9.53 6.07 -17.65
N ALA A 139 -9.91 7.35 -17.66
CA ALA A 139 -11.30 7.77 -17.72
C ALA A 139 -11.44 9.14 -18.39
N PRO A 140 -12.60 9.44 -19.03
CA PRO A 140 -12.86 10.76 -19.60
C PRO A 140 -12.75 11.85 -18.54
N GLY A 141 -12.06 12.94 -18.87
CA GLY A 141 -11.86 14.10 -18.00
C GLY A 141 -10.63 14.02 -17.08
N LEU A 142 -9.98 12.87 -16.96
CA LEU A 142 -8.73 12.74 -16.22
C LEU A 142 -7.52 13.04 -17.11
N ARG A 143 -6.39 13.33 -16.47
CA ARG A 143 -5.11 13.54 -17.15
C ARG A 143 -4.66 12.27 -17.87
N ALA A 144 -4.12 12.45 -19.06
CA ALA A 144 -3.59 11.35 -19.88
C ALA A 144 -2.12 11.03 -19.49
N ASP A 145 -1.89 10.69 -18.24
CA ASP A 145 -0.59 10.23 -17.74
C ASP A 145 -0.42 8.74 -18.14
N LEU A 146 -0.02 8.50 -19.38
CA LEU A 146 0.02 7.16 -19.99
C LEU A 146 1.45 6.77 -20.37
N VAL A 147 1.72 5.48 -20.27
CA VAL A 147 2.94 4.83 -20.80
C VAL A 147 2.51 3.87 -21.92
N VAL A 148 3.16 3.97 -23.07
CA VAL A 148 2.94 3.11 -24.25
C VAL A 148 4.13 2.16 -24.41
#